data_15cee92fd8058fe34afa9c73a79d46de
#
_entry.id   15cee92fd8058fe34afa9c73a79d46de
#
_cell.length_a   1.000
_cell.length_b   1.000
_cell.length_c   1.000
_cell.angle_alpha   90.00
_cell.angle_beta   90.00
_cell.angle_gamma   90.00
#
_symmetry.space_group_name_H-M   'P 1'
#
loop_
_entity.id
_entity.type
_entity.pdbx_description
1 polymer ?
#
loop_
_entity_poly.entity_id
_entity_poly.type
_entity_poly.pdbx_seq_one_letter_code
_entity_poly.pdbx_strand_id
1 'polypeptide(L)'
;DVERSRGLGDVYKRQVLNTGTPDEAKFTAARTAGATANRRSIPVVLDPVGVGASPWRLANIQSLLQQVQPAIVRVNAGEAAALLGLGGSEHGVDSLTAPKAPAGLAAALAQKLGCVVLLSGTEDLIADGQQLCTVRGGSDRMRTVTGAGCMLSVLCGAFAAVQPGDAFTAAVQAARFWKACAEQAE
;
A
#
# COMPACT_ATOMS: atom_id res chain seq x y z
N ASP A 1 9.80 -31.91 5.13
CA ASP A 1 9.95 -31.64 3.70
C ASP A 1 10.70 -30.35 3.44
N VAL A 2 11.97 -30.32 3.86
CA VAL A 2 12.85 -29.14 3.72
C VAL A 2 13.19 -28.85 2.25
N GLU A 3 13.16 -29.85 1.39
CA GLU A 3 13.43 -29.68 -0.06
C GLU A 3 12.28 -29.01 -0.81
N ARG A 4 11.04 -29.26 -0.44
CA ARG A 4 9.88 -28.55 -1.02
C ARG A 4 9.86 -27.08 -0.65
N SER A 5 10.29 -26.72 0.56
CA SER A 5 10.39 -25.32 0.96
C SER A 5 11.56 -24.59 0.29
N ARG A 6 12.63 -25.27 -0.10
CA ARG A 6 13.74 -24.69 -0.88
C ARG A 6 13.31 -24.34 -2.31
N GLY A 7 12.58 -25.22 -2.99
CA GLY A 7 12.08 -24.95 -4.35
C GLY A 7 11.05 -23.80 -4.39
N LEU A 8 10.24 -23.63 -3.34
CA LEU A 8 9.33 -22.49 -3.22
C LEU A 8 10.06 -21.20 -2.82
N GLY A 9 11.15 -21.29 -2.05
CA GLY A 9 11.95 -20.12 -1.65
C GLY A 9 12.63 -19.40 -2.80
N ASP A 10 13.02 -20.11 -3.84
CA ASP A 10 13.64 -19.54 -5.04
C ASP A 10 12.63 -18.85 -5.99
N VAL A 11 11.32 -19.02 -5.74
CA VAL A 11 10.23 -18.48 -6.56
C VAL A 11 9.55 -17.26 -5.92
N TYR A 12 9.91 -16.86 -4.70
CA TYR A 12 9.38 -15.67 -4.08
C TYR A 12 9.87 -14.42 -4.80
N LYS A 13 8.99 -13.83 -5.62
CA LYS A 13 9.26 -12.63 -6.41
C LYS A 13 8.65 -11.38 -5.83
N ARG A 14 7.89 -11.50 -4.76
CA ARG A 14 7.18 -10.40 -4.09
C ARG A 14 6.89 -10.72 -2.63
N GLN A 15 6.69 -9.68 -1.82
CA GLN A 15 6.18 -9.77 -0.46
C GLN A 15 5.02 -8.80 -0.29
N VAL A 16 3.88 -9.27 0.18
CA VAL A 16 2.76 -8.40 0.57
C VAL A 16 2.61 -8.44 2.08
N LEU A 17 2.64 -7.26 2.71
CA LEU A 17 2.45 -7.07 4.13
C LEU A 17 1.11 -6.36 4.35
N ASN A 18 0.11 -7.11 4.81
CA ASN A 18 -1.21 -6.58 5.16
C ASN A 18 -1.38 -6.58 6.67
N THR A 19 -1.72 -5.42 7.23
CA THR A 19 -1.81 -5.22 8.69
C THR A 19 -3.24 -5.29 9.21
N GLY A 20 -4.16 -5.89 8.49
CA GLY A 20 -5.52 -6.18 8.96
C GLY A 20 -5.50 -7.10 10.18
N THR A 21 -6.43 -6.89 11.14
CA THR A 21 -6.46 -7.62 12.43
C THR A 21 -5.09 -7.76 13.09
N PRO A 22 -4.41 -6.64 13.41
CA PRO A 22 -3.03 -6.66 13.88
C PRO A 22 -2.93 -7.08 15.33
N ASP A 23 -1.83 -7.78 15.64
CA ASP A 23 -1.31 -8.04 16.97
C ASP A 23 0.22 -7.89 16.96
N GLU A 24 0.86 -7.97 18.11
CA GLU A 24 2.31 -7.79 18.22
C GLU A 24 3.10 -8.88 17.46
N ALA A 25 2.60 -10.11 17.45
CA ALA A 25 3.24 -11.21 16.74
C ALA A 25 3.22 -10.98 15.22
N LYS A 26 2.10 -10.48 14.69
CA LYS A 26 1.98 -10.14 13.27
C LYS A 26 2.89 -8.99 12.86
N PHE A 27 3.01 -7.95 13.69
CA PHE A 27 3.95 -6.87 13.40
C PHE A 27 5.40 -7.35 13.46
N THR A 28 5.75 -8.22 14.40
CA THR A 28 7.08 -8.83 14.47
C THR A 28 7.36 -9.68 13.22
N ALA A 29 6.40 -10.51 12.80
CA ALA A 29 6.51 -11.29 11.56
C ALA A 29 6.63 -10.39 10.32
N ALA A 30 5.84 -9.31 10.25
CA ALA A 30 5.87 -8.36 9.14
C ALA A 30 7.23 -7.66 9.03
N ARG A 31 7.82 -7.21 10.15
CA ARG A 31 9.17 -6.63 10.18
C ARG A 31 10.21 -7.63 9.67
N THR A 32 10.18 -8.86 10.17
CA THR A 32 11.11 -9.92 9.76
C THR A 32 10.98 -10.25 8.27
N ALA A 33 9.76 -10.47 7.80
CA ALA A 33 9.48 -10.79 6.40
C ALA A 33 9.86 -9.65 5.45
N GLY A 34 9.48 -8.42 5.78
CA GLY A 34 9.78 -7.23 4.98
C GLY A 34 11.28 -6.94 4.91
N ALA A 35 11.98 -6.95 6.04
CA ALA A 35 13.43 -6.76 6.06
C ALA A 35 14.18 -7.88 5.29
N THR A 36 13.68 -9.10 5.35
CA THR A 36 14.25 -10.22 4.58
C THR A 36 14.02 -10.04 3.09
N ALA A 37 12.83 -9.60 2.69
CA ALA A 37 12.51 -9.28 1.30
C ALA A 37 13.43 -8.17 0.77
N ASN A 38 13.59 -7.07 1.52
CA ASN A 38 14.47 -5.96 1.13
C ASN A 38 15.93 -6.42 0.94
N ARG A 39 16.47 -7.24 1.85
CA ARG A 39 17.84 -7.80 1.70
C ARG A 39 18.03 -8.66 0.45
N ARG A 40 16.95 -9.22 -0.07
CA ARG A 40 16.93 -10.05 -1.29
C ARG A 40 16.49 -9.28 -2.53
N SER A 41 16.33 -7.98 -2.44
CA SER A 41 15.80 -7.12 -3.52
C SER A 41 14.43 -7.58 -4.04
N ILE A 42 13.61 -8.18 -3.16
CA ILE A 42 12.24 -8.59 -3.45
C ILE A 42 11.32 -7.38 -3.16
N PRO A 43 10.49 -6.93 -4.10
CA PRO A 43 9.59 -5.81 -3.87
C PRO A 43 8.57 -6.12 -2.78
N VAL A 44 8.42 -5.15 -1.85
CA VAL A 44 7.45 -5.22 -0.76
C VAL A 44 6.27 -4.32 -1.08
N VAL A 45 5.06 -4.86 -1.01
CA VAL A 45 3.82 -4.08 -1.01
C VAL A 45 3.30 -4.01 0.43
N LEU A 46 3.07 -2.80 0.92
CA LEU A 46 2.49 -2.58 2.24
C LEU A 46 1.04 -2.12 2.12
N ASP A 47 0.15 -2.79 2.84
CA ASP A 47 -1.25 -2.41 3.03
C ASP A 47 -1.48 -2.11 4.53
N PRO A 48 -1.33 -0.83 4.96
CA PRO A 48 -1.41 -0.44 6.36
C PRO A 48 -2.86 -0.27 6.82
N VAL A 49 -3.65 -1.34 6.72
CA VAL A 49 -5.09 -1.36 6.98
C VAL A 49 -5.43 -0.69 8.31
N GLY A 50 -6.24 0.37 8.23
CA GLY A 50 -6.76 1.06 9.41
C GLY A 50 -5.67 1.74 10.26
N VAL A 51 -4.59 2.20 9.66
CA VAL A 51 -3.46 2.83 10.36
C VAL A 51 -3.88 4.01 11.24
N GLY A 52 -4.91 4.76 10.86
CA GLY A 52 -5.45 5.86 11.65
C GLY A 52 -6.44 5.45 12.75
N ALA A 53 -6.79 4.16 12.88
CA ALA A 53 -7.82 3.71 13.81
C ALA A 53 -7.39 3.72 15.28
N SER A 54 -6.09 3.74 15.57
CA SER A 54 -5.58 3.92 16.95
C SER A 54 -4.12 4.38 16.94
N PRO A 55 -3.67 5.07 18.02
CA PRO A 55 -2.27 5.45 18.18
C PRO A 55 -1.32 4.24 18.16
N TRP A 56 -1.76 3.10 18.69
CA TRP A 56 -0.99 1.87 18.69
C TRP A 56 -0.73 1.34 17.28
N ARG A 57 -1.76 1.32 16.41
CA ARG A 57 -1.59 0.94 14.99
C ARG A 57 -0.62 1.87 14.28
N LEU A 58 -0.81 3.17 14.43
CA LEU A 58 0.04 4.17 13.80
C LEU A 58 1.51 3.99 14.22
N ALA A 59 1.78 3.86 15.52
CA ALA A 59 3.13 3.66 16.04
C ALA A 59 3.78 2.38 15.47
N ASN A 60 3.05 1.27 15.40
CA ASN A 60 3.57 0.01 14.86
C ASN A 60 3.83 0.09 13.35
N ILE A 61 2.96 0.75 12.57
CA ILE A 61 3.19 0.98 11.13
C ILE A 61 4.40 1.89 10.92
N GLN A 62 4.54 2.95 11.70
CA GLN A 62 5.72 3.84 11.63
C GLN A 62 7.01 3.08 11.96
N SER A 63 6.99 2.23 12.99
CA SER A 63 8.12 1.36 13.32
C SER A 63 8.42 0.34 12.22
N LEU A 64 7.40 -0.21 11.55
CA LEU A 64 7.60 -1.09 10.41
C LEU A 64 8.28 -0.35 9.24
N LEU A 65 7.82 0.85 8.91
CA LEU A 65 8.38 1.69 7.84
C LEU A 65 9.82 2.16 8.10
N GLN A 66 10.27 2.18 9.35
CA GLN A 66 11.68 2.45 9.68
C GLN A 66 12.60 1.27 9.35
N GLN A 67 12.08 0.05 9.29
CA GLN A 67 12.84 -1.18 9.11
C GLN A 67 12.64 -1.83 7.73
N VAL A 68 11.56 -1.48 7.06
CA VAL A 68 11.15 -2.05 5.78
C VAL A 68 10.89 -0.92 4.79
N GLN A 69 11.58 -0.96 3.65
CA GLN A 69 11.36 -0.06 2.54
C GLN A 69 10.36 -0.72 1.58
N PRO A 70 9.09 -0.27 1.53
CA PRO A 70 8.14 -0.77 0.55
C PRO A 70 8.47 -0.22 -0.85
N ALA A 71 8.19 -1.01 -1.88
CA ALA A 71 8.17 -0.54 -3.26
C ALA A 71 6.83 0.14 -3.58
N ILE A 72 5.74 -0.38 -3.00
CA ILE A 72 4.38 0.15 -3.17
C ILE A 72 3.70 0.19 -1.80
N VAL A 73 3.06 1.31 -1.49
CA VAL A 73 2.13 1.44 -0.35
C VAL A 73 0.73 1.67 -0.90
N ARG A 74 -0.21 0.77 -0.60
CA ARG A 74 -1.60 0.92 -0.97
C ARG A 74 -2.38 1.45 0.22
N VAL A 75 -3.08 2.55 0.05
CA VAL A 75 -3.86 3.24 1.10
C VAL A 75 -5.18 3.79 0.55
N ASN A 76 -6.12 4.10 1.43
CA ASN A 76 -7.22 5.03 1.16
C ASN A 76 -6.87 6.46 1.63
N ALA A 77 -7.73 7.44 1.37
CA ALA A 77 -7.47 8.83 1.72
C ALA A 77 -7.31 9.05 3.24
N GLY A 78 -8.09 8.36 4.07
CA GLY A 78 -7.99 8.44 5.53
C GLY A 78 -6.69 7.85 6.06
N GLU A 79 -6.26 6.73 5.52
CA GLU A 79 -4.99 6.08 5.87
C GLU A 79 -3.79 6.94 5.42
N ALA A 80 -3.87 7.54 4.23
CA ALA A 80 -2.85 8.47 3.75
C ALA A 80 -2.74 9.70 4.66
N ALA A 81 -3.86 10.31 5.04
CA ALA A 81 -3.89 11.43 5.95
C ALA A 81 -3.28 11.08 7.32
N ALA A 82 -3.62 9.91 7.87
CA ALA A 82 -3.05 9.43 9.14
C ALA A 82 -1.52 9.25 9.07
N LEU A 83 -1.01 8.66 7.98
CA LEU A 83 0.45 8.50 7.77
C LEU A 83 1.17 9.83 7.56
N LEU A 84 0.49 10.84 7.00
CA LEU A 84 1.01 12.18 6.87
C LEU A 84 0.96 12.98 8.18
N GLY A 85 0.21 12.51 9.19
CA GLY A 85 0.00 13.21 10.46
C GLY A 85 -1.10 14.29 10.37
N LEU A 86 -1.99 14.20 9.38
CA LEU A 86 -3.10 15.14 9.16
C LEU A 86 -4.39 14.75 9.90
N GLY A 87 -4.41 13.64 10.62
CA GLY A 87 -5.56 13.05 11.31
C GLY A 87 -5.62 13.36 12.80
N GLY A 88 -5.63 14.61 13.21
CA GLY A 88 -5.79 15.03 14.61
C GLY A 88 -6.60 16.31 14.69
N SER A 89 -7.90 16.21 15.01
CA SER A 89 -8.63 17.33 15.61
C SER A 89 -8.05 17.55 17.00
N GLU A 90 -7.44 18.69 17.24
CA GLU A 90 -7.43 19.46 18.49
C GLU A 90 -6.19 20.29 18.80
N HIS A 91 -5.10 20.26 18.06
CA HIS A 91 -4.03 21.26 18.28
C HIS A 91 -3.46 21.75 16.94
N GLY A 92 -3.93 22.92 16.54
CA GLY A 92 -3.32 23.97 15.73
C GLY A 92 -1.96 23.71 15.07
N VAL A 93 -1.95 22.89 14.05
CA VAL A 93 -0.90 22.96 13.03
C VAL A 93 -1.54 23.65 11.83
N ASP A 94 -0.93 24.72 11.34
CA ASP A 94 -1.42 25.54 10.23
C ASP A 94 -1.91 24.67 9.05
N SER A 95 -3.23 24.45 9.02
CA SER A 95 -3.90 23.61 8.03
C SER A 95 -4.02 24.25 6.65
N LEU A 96 -3.35 25.37 6.43
CA LEU A 96 -3.40 26.12 5.18
C LEU A 96 -2.53 25.51 4.07
N THR A 97 -1.55 24.67 4.41
CA THR A 97 -0.63 24.05 3.44
C THR A 97 -0.82 22.52 3.29
N ALA A 98 -1.66 21.90 4.13
CA ALA A 98 -1.90 20.47 4.05
C ALA A 98 -2.71 20.11 2.80
N PRO A 99 -2.29 19.09 2.02
CA PRO A 99 -3.02 18.68 0.84
C PRO A 99 -4.38 18.10 1.23
N LYS A 100 -5.47 18.79 0.86
CA LYS A 100 -6.86 18.33 1.09
C LYS A 100 -7.38 17.46 -0.05
N ALA A 101 -6.84 17.64 -1.26
CA ALA A 101 -7.22 16.85 -2.43
C ALA A 101 -6.52 15.48 -2.43
N PRO A 102 -7.20 14.39 -2.81
CA PRO A 102 -6.60 13.05 -2.85
C PRO A 102 -5.29 12.96 -3.64
N ALA A 103 -5.18 13.68 -4.74
CA ALA A 103 -3.96 13.75 -5.55
C ALA A 103 -2.77 14.32 -4.75
N GLY A 104 -3.00 15.39 -3.99
CA GLY A 104 -2.00 15.97 -3.12
C GLY A 104 -1.59 15.03 -1.97
N LEU A 105 -2.54 14.28 -1.40
CA LEU A 105 -2.23 13.27 -0.37
C LEU A 105 -1.36 12.15 -0.94
N ALA A 106 -1.70 11.64 -2.14
CA ALA A 106 -0.91 10.59 -2.78
C ALA A 106 0.53 11.06 -3.07
N ALA A 107 0.69 12.24 -3.66
CA ALA A 107 2.00 12.81 -3.97
C ALA A 107 2.83 13.10 -2.72
N ALA A 108 2.24 13.73 -1.70
CA ALA A 108 2.93 14.05 -0.45
C ALA A 108 3.37 12.77 0.29
N LEU A 109 2.52 11.75 0.31
CA LEU A 109 2.85 10.48 0.95
C LEU A 109 3.96 9.74 0.18
N ALA A 110 3.93 9.75 -1.15
CA ALA A 110 4.97 9.17 -1.99
C ALA A 110 6.34 9.83 -1.75
N GLN A 111 6.38 11.15 -1.69
CA GLN A 111 7.60 11.90 -1.34
C GLN A 111 8.08 11.57 0.07
N LYS A 112 7.18 11.53 1.06
CA LYS A 112 7.54 11.23 2.46
C LYS A 112 8.13 9.84 2.63
N LEU A 113 7.59 8.84 1.92
CA LEU A 113 7.99 7.44 2.06
C LEU A 113 9.09 7.02 1.06
N GLY A 114 9.35 7.81 0.03
CA GLY A 114 10.30 7.48 -1.03
C GLY A 114 9.90 6.21 -1.82
N CYS A 115 8.60 6.00 -2.05
CA CYS A 115 8.08 4.83 -2.75
C CYS A 115 6.82 5.18 -3.54
N VAL A 116 6.34 4.22 -4.34
CA VAL A 116 5.06 4.37 -5.04
C VAL A 116 3.91 4.28 -4.04
N VAL A 117 2.97 5.23 -4.12
CA VAL A 117 1.72 5.21 -3.38
C VAL A 117 0.56 4.98 -4.34
N LEU A 118 -0.24 3.96 -4.08
CA LEU A 118 -1.54 3.74 -4.69
C LEU A 118 -2.62 4.16 -3.69
N LEU A 119 -3.20 5.33 -3.89
CA LEU A 119 -4.33 5.82 -3.11
C LEU A 119 -5.63 5.39 -3.79
N SER A 120 -6.29 4.39 -3.20
CA SER A 120 -7.52 3.84 -3.75
C SER A 120 -8.74 4.66 -3.35
N GLY A 121 -9.68 4.79 -4.30
CA GLY A 121 -10.91 5.54 -4.12
C GLY A 121 -11.90 5.30 -5.28
N THR A 122 -12.79 6.25 -5.50
CA THR A 122 -13.63 6.26 -6.71
C THR A 122 -12.74 6.30 -7.96
N GLU A 123 -11.73 7.16 -7.96
CA GLU A 123 -10.59 7.09 -8.86
C GLU A 123 -9.37 6.63 -8.05
N ASP A 124 -8.56 5.73 -8.59
CA ASP A 124 -7.30 5.35 -7.96
C ASP A 124 -6.19 6.27 -8.45
N LEU A 125 -5.39 6.77 -7.51
CA LEU A 125 -4.31 7.71 -7.77
C LEU A 125 -2.98 7.05 -7.46
N ILE A 126 -2.11 6.97 -8.44
CA ILE A 126 -0.77 6.38 -8.28
C ILE A 126 0.27 7.48 -8.40
N ALA A 127 1.12 7.63 -7.40
CA ALA A 127 2.17 8.65 -7.34
C ALA A 127 3.50 8.03 -6.89
N ASP A 128 4.62 8.55 -7.40
CA ASP A 128 5.98 8.16 -6.97
C ASP A 128 6.83 9.38 -6.50
N GLY A 129 6.19 10.55 -6.38
CA GLY A 129 6.85 11.82 -6.02
C GLY A 129 7.32 12.64 -7.23
N GLN A 130 7.34 12.08 -8.45
CA GLN A 130 7.69 12.78 -9.69
C GLN A 130 6.50 12.85 -10.66
N GLN A 131 5.69 11.82 -10.68
CA GLN A 131 4.55 11.66 -11.57
C GLN A 131 3.31 11.20 -10.82
N LEU A 132 2.15 11.46 -11.41
CA LEU A 132 0.84 11.06 -10.92
C LEU A 132 0.03 10.46 -12.07
N CYS A 133 -0.56 9.29 -11.84
CA CYS A 133 -1.50 8.66 -12.76
C CYS A 133 -2.85 8.50 -12.07
N THR A 134 -3.93 8.80 -12.80
CA THR A 134 -5.31 8.56 -12.35
C THR A 134 -5.88 7.38 -13.11
N VAL A 135 -6.38 6.38 -12.40
CA VAL A 135 -7.09 5.23 -12.98
C VAL A 135 -8.57 5.32 -12.63
N ARG A 136 -9.38 5.47 -13.68
CA ARG A 136 -10.85 5.56 -13.61
C ARG A 136 -11.49 4.23 -13.91
N GLY A 137 -12.81 4.12 -13.67
CA GLY A 137 -13.60 2.93 -13.89
C GLY A 137 -13.88 2.14 -12.61
N GLY A 138 -14.24 0.89 -12.76
CA GLY A 138 -14.67 0.02 -11.67
C GLY A 138 -16.17 0.12 -11.44
N SER A 139 -16.65 -0.48 -10.36
CA SER A 139 -18.05 -0.54 -9.97
C SER A 139 -18.24 -0.05 -8.53
N ASP A 140 -19.36 0.61 -8.26
CA ASP A 140 -19.72 1.00 -6.90
C ASP A 140 -19.92 -0.21 -5.97
N ARG A 141 -20.21 -1.38 -6.53
CA ARG A 141 -20.29 -2.65 -5.81
C ARG A 141 -18.99 -3.05 -5.12
N MET A 142 -17.83 -2.58 -5.60
CA MET A 142 -16.54 -2.82 -4.93
C MET A 142 -16.56 -2.35 -3.47
N ARG A 143 -17.34 -1.33 -3.13
CA ARG A 143 -17.47 -0.82 -1.76
C ARG A 143 -18.20 -1.77 -0.82
N THR A 144 -19.02 -2.67 -1.36
CA THR A 144 -19.78 -3.66 -0.60
C THR A 144 -19.01 -4.95 -0.38
N VAL A 145 -17.86 -5.12 -1.05
CA VAL A 145 -17.01 -6.31 -0.94
C VAL A 145 -15.94 -6.09 0.12
N THR A 146 -16.09 -6.77 1.25
CA THR A 146 -15.06 -6.75 2.30
C THR A 146 -13.75 -7.33 1.76
N GLY A 147 -12.66 -6.60 1.96
CA GLY A 147 -11.34 -7.03 1.50
C GLY A 147 -10.99 -6.63 0.06
N ALA A 148 -11.86 -5.90 -0.66
CA ALA A 148 -11.57 -5.41 -2.01
C ALA A 148 -10.22 -4.66 -2.09
N GLY A 149 -9.92 -3.82 -1.11
CA GLY A 149 -8.62 -3.14 -1.01
C GLY A 149 -7.46 -4.10 -0.79
N CYS A 150 -7.63 -5.10 0.06
CA CYS A 150 -6.59 -6.11 0.32
C CYS A 150 -6.30 -6.94 -0.94
N MET A 151 -7.33 -7.26 -1.74
CA MET A 151 -7.16 -7.92 -3.03
C MET A 151 -6.35 -7.07 -4.01
N LEU A 152 -6.60 -5.77 -4.08
CA LEU A 152 -5.80 -4.85 -4.89
C LEU A 152 -4.34 -4.84 -4.45
N SER A 153 -4.06 -4.89 -3.15
CA SER A 153 -2.69 -4.97 -2.63
C SER A 153 -1.97 -6.25 -3.08
N VAL A 154 -2.68 -7.38 -3.13
CA VAL A 154 -2.13 -8.65 -3.66
C VAL A 154 -1.85 -8.54 -5.15
N LEU A 155 -2.74 -7.91 -5.93
CA LEU A 155 -2.52 -7.64 -7.35
C LEU A 155 -1.31 -6.74 -7.58
N CYS A 156 -1.13 -5.66 -6.78
CA CYS A 156 0.09 -4.86 -6.84
C CYS A 156 1.35 -5.71 -6.67
N GLY A 157 1.32 -6.67 -5.72
CA GLY A 157 2.40 -7.63 -5.55
C GLY A 157 2.63 -8.51 -6.78
N ALA A 158 1.55 -9.03 -7.37
CA ALA A 158 1.64 -9.88 -8.55
C ALA A 158 2.26 -9.13 -9.75
N PHE A 159 1.80 -7.91 -10.02
CA PHE A 159 2.35 -7.08 -11.09
C PHE A 159 3.80 -6.65 -10.81
N ALA A 160 4.14 -6.29 -9.57
CA ALA A 160 5.52 -5.96 -9.19
C ALA A 160 6.49 -7.16 -9.35
N ALA A 161 6.00 -8.39 -9.26
CA ALA A 161 6.81 -9.59 -9.46
C ALA A 161 7.20 -9.82 -10.94
N VAL A 162 6.39 -9.34 -11.88
CA VAL A 162 6.62 -9.51 -13.32
C VAL A 162 7.18 -8.24 -13.98
N GLN A 163 7.25 -7.13 -13.25
CA GLN A 163 7.84 -5.85 -13.69
C GLN A 163 8.91 -5.41 -12.69
N PRO A 164 10.05 -6.12 -12.61
CA PRO A 164 11.10 -5.78 -11.68
C PRO A 164 11.69 -4.39 -12.01
N GLY A 165 11.83 -3.55 -10.97
CA GLY A 165 12.39 -2.20 -11.10
C GLY A 165 11.39 -1.11 -11.52
N ASP A 166 10.15 -1.44 -11.87
CA ASP A 166 9.12 -0.46 -12.23
C ASP A 166 7.85 -0.63 -11.39
N ALA A 167 7.94 -0.24 -10.12
CA ALA A 167 6.83 -0.31 -9.18
C ALA A 167 5.66 0.62 -9.57
N PHE A 168 5.94 1.75 -10.26
CA PHE A 168 4.90 2.67 -10.67
C PHE A 168 4.00 2.04 -11.75
N THR A 169 4.58 1.51 -12.82
CA THR A 169 3.82 0.81 -13.85
C THR A 169 3.11 -0.42 -13.28
N ALA A 170 3.75 -1.17 -12.38
CA ALA A 170 3.11 -2.30 -11.71
C ALA A 170 1.84 -1.89 -10.96
N ALA A 171 1.88 -0.81 -10.19
CA ALA A 171 0.72 -0.29 -9.45
C ALA A 171 -0.39 0.21 -10.40
N VAL A 172 -0.04 0.91 -11.48
CA VAL A 172 -1.00 1.38 -12.50
C VAL A 172 -1.70 0.20 -13.17
N GLN A 173 -0.96 -0.83 -13.57
CA GLN A 173 -1.54 -2.02 -14.20
C GLN A 173 -2.42 -2.82 -13.24
N ALA A 174 -2.02 -2.95 -11.98
CA ALA A 174 -2.82 -3.60 -10.95
C ALA A 174 -4.17 -2.88 -10.74
N ALA A 175 -4.15 -1.54 -10.65
CA ALA A 175 -5.36 -0.73 -10.52
C ALA A 175 -6.28 -0.84 -11.73
N ARG A 176 -5.73 -0.76 -12.95
CA ARG A 176 -6.49 -0.94 -14.19
C ARG A 176 -7.15 -2.31 -14.30
N PHE A 177 -6.37 -3.35 -14.03
CA PHE A 177 -6.88 -4.73 -14.05
C PHE A 177 -7.99 -4.92 -13.02
N TRP A 178 -7.81 -4.42 -11.80
CA TRP A 178 -8.79 -4.52 -10.71
C TRP A 178 -10.10 -3.83 -11.07
N LYS A 179 -10.05 -2.61 -11.62
CA LYS A 179 -11.24 -1.86 -12.05
C LYS A 179 -11.95 -2.54 -13.23
N ALA A 180 -11.21 -3.03 -14.21
CA ALA A 180 -11.78 -3.78 -15.33
C ALA A 180 -12.50 -5.06 -14.88
N CYS A 181 -11.93 -5.80 -13.92
CA CYS A 181 -12.62 -6.96 -13.34
C CYS A 181 -13.93 -6.57 -12.63
N ALA A 182 -13.93 -5.43 -11.93
CA ALA A 182 -15.12 -4.95 -11.23
C ALA A 182 -16.24 -4.51 -12.20
N GLU A 183 -15.89 -3.91 -13.34
CA GLU A 183 -16.84 -3.57 -14.41
C GLU A 183 -17.47 -4.81 -15.06
N GLN A 184 -16.69 -5.87 -15.24
CA GLN A 184 -17.21 -7.13 -15.81
C GLN A 184 -18.09 -7.92 -14.83
N ALA A 185 -18.04 -7.63 -13.56
CA ALA A 185 -18.82 -8.31 -12.52
C ALA A 185 -20.19 -7.64 -12.26
N GLU A 186 -20.53 -6.57 -12.98
CA GLU A 186 -21.85 -5.93 -12.95
C GLU A 186 -22.87 -6.70 -13.77
#